data_f4d91c6079d53dcf21282a3e99c10ca9
#
_entry.id   f4d91c6079d53dcf21282a3e99c10ca9
#
_cell.length_a   1.000
_cell.length_b   1.000
_cell.length_c   1.000
_cell.angle_alpha   90.00
_cell.angle_beta   90.00
_cell.angle_gamma   90.00
#
_symmetry.space_group_name_H-M   'P 1'
#
loop_
_entity.id
_entity.type
_entity.pdbx_description
1 polymer ?
#
loop_
_entity_poly.entity_id
_entity_poly.type
_entity_poly.pdbx_seq_one_letter_code
_entity_poly.pdbx_strand_id
1 'polypeptide(L)'
;MNTHLQLSHTAIDKTQHQFYWLTLVLIGLLSLLEPDVVIFDDELTGSQIQNIEKEAKCRVIDRSDLILDIFARRARTAQAKVQVELAQYQYILPRLKGMWSHLERQGAGIGSRGPGETEIETDRRIVKDKITLLRKRLQEIDKQAFTQRKDRGEFIRVALVGYTNVGKSTIMNLISKSE
;
A
#
# COMPACT_ATOMS: atom_id res chain seq x y z
N MET A 1 -29.06 0.88 39.18
CA MET A 1 -28.19 0.09 38.26
C MET A 1 -28.17 0.74 36.85
N ASN A 2 -28.05 2.09 36.76
CA ASN A 2 -28.14 2.83 35.46
C ASN A 2 -27.08 3.94 35.30
N THR A 3 -26.02 3.98 36.11
CA THR A 3 -25.02 5.07 36.05
C THR A 3 -23.79 4.72 35.19
N HIS A 4 -23.55 3.44 34.88
CA HIS A 4 -22.39 3.04 34.07
C HIS A 4 -22.60 3.16 32.54
N LEU A 5 -23.85 3.16 32.07
CA LEU A 5 -24.17 3.28 30.64
C LEU A 5 -24.14 4.73 30.13
N GLN A 6 -24.36 5.71 30.98
CA GLN A 6 -24.31 7.12 30.59
C GLN A 6 -22.88 7.68 30.42
N LEU A 7 -21.91 7.12 31.16
CA LEU A 7 -20.51 7.56 31.05
C LEU A 7 -19.84 7.07 29.76
N SER A 8 -20.28 5.93 29.21
CA SER A 8 -19.75 5.43 27.93
C SER A 8 -20.25 6.22 26.72
N HIS A 9 -21.50 6.68 26.74
CA HIS A 9 -22.09 7.49 25.66
C HIS A 9 -21.48 8.89 25.56
N THR A 10 -21.20 9.53 26.70
CA THR A 10 -20.58 10.87 26.72
C THR A 10 -19.10 10.86 26.37
N ALA A 11 -18.37 9.75 26.63
CA ALA A 11 -16.97 9.61 26.24
C ALA A 11 -16.82 9.35 24.72
N ILE A 12 -17.73 8.59 24.13
CA ILE A 12 -17.75 8.33 22.67
C ILE A 12 -18.10 9.62 21.92
N ASP A 13 -19.02 10.42 22.43
CA ASP A 13 -19.44 11.67 21.81
C ASP A 13 -18.32 12.73 21.81
N LYS A 14 -17.55 12.86 22.88
CA LYS A 14 -16.39 13.78 22.94
C LYS A 14 -15.27 13.41 22.00
N THR A 15 -14.97 12.13 21.84
CA THR A 15 -13.95 11.65 20.88
C THR A 15 -14.40 11.87 19.44
N GLN A 16 -15.66 11.62 19.12
CA GLN A 16 -16.18 11.90 17.78
C GLN A 16 -16.13 13.39 17.44
N HIS A 17 -16.52 14.28 18.35
CA HIS A 17 -16.40 15.73 18.14
C HIS A 17 -14.96 16.19 17.93
N GLN A 18 -14.01 15.65 18.67
CA GLN A 18 -12.59 15.98 18.51
C GLN A 18 -12.05 15.56 17.13
N PHE A 19 -12.47 14.41 16.61
CA PHE A 19 -12.11 13.97 15.25
C PHE A 19 -12.73 14.87 14.17
N TYR A 20 -13.96 15.33 14.32
CA TYR A 20 -14.59 16.24 13.36
C TYR A 20 -13.88 17.59 13.29
N TRP A 21 -13.47 18.16 14.41
CA TRP A 21 -12.74 19.43 14.42
C TRP A 21 -11.35 19.29 13.79
N LEU A 22 -10.64 18.20 14.06
CA LEU A 22 -9.33 17.92 13.44
C LEU A 22 -9.44 17.76 11.92
N THR A 23 -10.46 17.07 11.44
CA THR A 23 -10.70 16.95 9.99
C THR A 23 -11.06 18.27 9.34
N LEU A 24 -11.90 19.10 9.96
CA LEU A 24 -12.24 20.43 9.45
C LEU A 24 -11.01 21.37 9.42
N VAL A 25 -10.20 21.35 10.47
CA VAL A 25 -8.95 22.11 10.51
C VAL A 25 -7.98 21.64 9.44
N LEU A 26 -7.85 20.33 9.27
CA LEU A 26 -6.99 19.74 8.22
C LEU A 26 -7.47 20.15 6.82
N ILE A 27 -8.76 20.03 6.53
CA ILE A 27 -9.33 20.45 5.24
C ILE A 27 -9.12 21.95 5.01
N GLY A 28 -9.33 22.78 6.04
CA GLY A 28 -9.08 24.23 5.96
C GLY A 28 -7.61 24.57 5.66
N LEU A 29 -6.67 23.87 6.31
CA LEU A 29 -5.24 24.00 6.05
C LEU A 29 -4.88 23.55 4.64
N LEU A 30 -5.42 22.43 4.18
CA LEU A 30 -5.18 21.92 2.82
C LEU A 30 -5.71 22.88 1.76
N SER A 31 -6.87 23.49 1.99
CA SER A 31 -7.45 24.51 1.10
C SER A 31 -6.64 25.82 1.07
N LEU A 32 -5.91 26.11 2.15
CA LEU A 32 -5.06 27.31 2.23
C LEU A 32 -3.68 27.10 1.61
N LEU A 33 -3.14 25.89 1.75
CA LEU A 33 -1.77 25.54 1.29
C LEU A 33 -1.73 25.07 -0.15
N GLU A 34 -2.87 24.64 -0.71
CA GLU A 34 -3.02 24.08 -2.06
C GLU A 34 -1.91 23.06 -2.43
N PRO A 35 -1.67 22.02 -1.59
CA PRO A 35 -0.59 21.08 -1.86
C PRO A 35 -0.91 20.18 -3.06
N ASP A 36 0.10 19.83 -3.86
CA ASP A 36 -0.05 18.86 -4.95
C ASP A 36 -0.36 17.45 -4.44
N VAL A 37 0.22 17.07 -3.30
CA VAL A 37 0.10 15.74 -2.69
C VAL A 37 0.07 15.83 -1.17
N VAL A 38 -0.81 15.05 -0.56
CA VAL A 38 -0.88 14.87 0.90
C VAL A 38 -0.51 13.43 1.26
N ILE A 39 0.38 13.28 2.23
CA ILE A 39 0.88 11.99 2.70
C ILE A 39 0.33 11.73 4.09
N PHE A 40 -0.38 10.62 4.27
CA PHE A 40 -0.85 10.14 5.56
C PHE A 40 0.10 9.08 6.11
N ASP A 41 0.45 9.17 7.39
CA ASP A 41 1.28 8.18 8.06
C ASP A 41 0.52 6.89 8.39
N ASP A 42 -0.80 6.93 8.42
CA ASP A 42 -1.68 5.79 8.64
C ASP A 42 -2.10 5.11 7.32
N GLU A 43 -2.42 3.82 7.37
CA GLU A 43 -3.01 3.12 6.25
C GLU A 43 -4.46 3.55 6.02
N LEU A 44 -4.76 3.97 4.79
CA LEU A 44 -6.09 4.40 4.39
C LEU A 44 -6.79 3.33 3.54
N THR A 45 -8.09 3.22 3.74
CA THR A 45 -8.96 2.45 2.82
C THR A 45 -9.20 3.23 1.53
N GLY A 46 -9.52 2.52 0.44
CA GLY A 46 -9.83 3.19 -0.84
C GLY A 46 -10.95 4.24 -0.73
N SER A 47 -11.96 4.00 0.10
CA SER A 47 -13.05 4.95 0.33
C SER A 47 -12.60 6.19 1.11
N GLN A 48 -11.70 6.03 2.08
CA GLN A 48 -11.12 7.16 2.83
C GLN A 48 -10.26 8.02 1.92
N ILE A 49 -9.38 7.42 1.11
CA ILE A 49 -8.56 8.14 0.14
C ILE A 49 -9.44 9.00 -0.77
N GLN A 50 -10.48 8.41 -1.37
CA GLN A 50 -11.39 9.14 -2.26
C GLN A 50 -12.12 10.28 -1.58
N ASN A 51 -12.65 10.06 -0.36
CA ASN A 51 -13.36 11.11 0.35
C ASN A 51 -12.43 12.29 0.66
N ILE A 52 -11.19 12.01 1.07
CA ILE A 52 -10.21 13.04 1.37
C ILE A 52 -9.79 13.77 0.07
N GLU A 53 -9.49 13.05 -1.01
CA GLU A 53 -9.13 13.65 -2.32
C GLU A 53 -10.22 14.57 -2.85
N LYS A 54 -11.49 14.16 -2.69
CA LYS A 54 -12.66 14.96 -3.12
C LYS A 54 -12.75 16.28 -2.36
N GLU A 55 -12.51 16.27 -1.05
CA GLU A 55 -12.58 17.47 -0.20
C GLU A 55 -11.30 18.31 -0.33
N ALA A 56 -10.12 17.68 -0.34
CA ALA A 56 -8.82 18.36 -0.38
C ALA A 56 -8.44 18.82 -1.80
N LYS A 57 -9.09 18.28 -2.85
CA LYS A 57 -8.79 18.53 -4.28
C LYS A 57 -7.33 18.29 -4.66
N CYS A 58 -6.64 17.45 -3.93
CA CYS A 58 -5.25 17.07 -4.18
C CYS A 58 -5.10 15.55 -4.06
N ARG A 59 -4.00 15.02 -4.60
CA ARG A 59 -3.69 13.60 -4.51
C ARG A 59 -3.37 13.20 -3.08
N VAL A 60 -3.93 12.07 -2.63
CA VAL A 60 -3.71 11.49 -1.31
C VAL A 60 -3.00 10.16 -1.45
N ILE A 61 -1.91 9.99 -0.72
CA ILE A 61 -1.17 8.74 -0.60
C ILE A 61 -0.98 8.39 0.88
N ASP A 62 -0.99 7.11 1.19
CA ASP A 62 -0.66 6.65 2.53
C ASP A 62 0.81 6.24 2.65
N ARG A 63 1.26 5.93 3.88
CA ARG A 63 2.62 5.50 4.15
C ARG A 63 3.02 4.27 3.32
N SER A 64 2.12 3.30 3.17
CA SER A 64 2.38 2.07 2.43
C SER A 64 2.59 2.33 0.94
N ASP A 65 1.79 3.20 0.32
CA ASP A 65 1.93 3.61 -1.08
C ASP A 65 3.27 4.33 -1.31
N LEU A 66 3.61 5.28 -0.43
CA LEU A 66 4.90 5.99 -0.49
C LEU A 66 6.09 5.03 -0.40
N ILE A 67 6.06 4.08 0.54
CA ILE A 67 7.13 3.07 0.70
C ILE A 67 7.24 2.21 -0.55
N LEU A 68 6.13 1.76 -1.13
CA LEU A 68 6.12 0.97 -2.35
C LEU A 68 6.68 1.74 -3.54
N ASP A 69 6.37 3.03 -3.69
CA ASP A 69 6.94 3.88 -4.74
C ASP A 69 8.46 4.05 -4.59
N ILE A 70 8.94 4.27 -3.35
CA ILE A 70 10.38 4.35 -3.06
C ILE A 70 11.08 3.03 -3.43
N PHE A 71 10.51 1.88 -3.07
CA PHE A 71 11.08 0.58 -3.43
C PHE A 71 11.03 0.33 -4.93
N ALA A 72 9.96 0.72 -5.62
CA ALA A 72 9.86 0.59 -7.07
C ALA A 72 10.98 1.35 -7.81
N ARG A 73 11.26 2.57 -7.37
CA ARG A 73 12.35 3.39 -7.91
C ARG A 73 13.75 2.83 -7.62
N ARG A 74 13.93 2.11 -6.49
CA ARG A 74 15.22 1.56 -6.06
C ARG A 74 15.45 0.12 -6.47
N ALA A 75 14.46 -0.60 -6.94
CA ALA A 75 14.55 -2.00 -7.33
C ALA A 75 15.43 -2.17 -8.59
N ARG A 76 16.64 -2.69 -8.44
CA ARG A 76 17.60 -2.90 -9.55
C ARG A 76 17.59 -4.35 -10.06
N THR A 77 17.44 -5.34 -9.17
CA THR A 77 17.45 -6.75 -9.55
C THR A 77 16.09 -7.21 -10.08
N ALA A 78 16.08 -8.23 -10.94
CA ALA A 78 14.85 -8.83 -11.46
C ALA A 78 13.94 -9.32 -10.33
N GLN A 79 14.52 -9.94 -9.30
CA GLN A 79 13.79 -10.40 -8.12
C GLN A 79 13.14 -9.23 -7.38
N ALA A 80 13.91 -8.15 -7.08
CA ALA A 80 13.39 -6.99 -6.38
C ALA A 80 12.25 -6.30 -7.17
N LYS A 81 12.39 -6.16 -8.49
CA LYS A 81 11.33 -5.60 -9.35
C LYS A 81 10.05 -6.40 -9.26
N VAL A 82 10.13 -7.74 -9.37
CA VAL A 82 8.97 -8.62 -9.27
C VAL A 82 8.34 -8.59 -7.87
N GLN A 83 9.14 -8.53 -6.81
CA GLN A 83 8.65 -8.42 -5.43
C GLN A 83 7.89 -7.11 -5.20
N VAL A 84 8.44 -5.99 -5.65
CA VAL A 84 7.78 -4.68 -5.49
C VAL A 84 6.51 -4.61 -6.31
N GLU A 85 6.54 -5.06 -7.58
CA GLU A 85 5.35 -5.12 -8.43
C GLU A 85 4.25 -5.98 -7.81
N LEU A 86 4.62 -7.14 -7.24
CA LEU A 86 3.68 -8.00 -6.51
C LEU A 86 3.05 -7.28 -5.32
N ALA A 87 3.87 -6.59 -4.52
CA ALA A 87 3.40 -5.84 -3.35
C ALA A 87 2.46 -4.68 -3.76
N GLN A 88 2.75 -3.98 -4.85
CA GLN A 88 1.88 -2.93 -5.40
C GLN A 88 0.50 -3.48 -5.80
N TYR A 89 0.45 -4.60 -6.53
CA TYR A 89 -0.84 -5.21 -6.88
C TYR A 89 -1.62 -5.73 -5.66
N GLN A 90 -0.91 -6.26 -4.64
CA GLN A 90 -1.53 -6.67 -3.38
C GLN A 90 -2.09 -5.48 -2.59
N TYR A 91 -1.43 -4.33 -2.63
CA TYR A 91 -1.88 -3.09 -2.02
C TYR A 91 -3.12 -2.52 -2.73
N ILE A 92 -3.14 -2.53 -4.06
CA ILE A 92 -4.23 -1.99 -4.88
C ILE A 92 -5.49 -2.87 -4.79
N LEU A 93 -5.35 -4.19 -4.77
CA LEU A 93 -6.47 -5.15 -4.86
C LEU A 93 -7.62 -4.87 -3.88
N PRO A 94 -7.42 -4.66 -2.56
CA PRO A 94 -8.50 -4.34 -1.63
C PRO A 94 -9.09 -2.93 -1.85
N ARG A 95 -8.31 -2.02 -2.44
CA ARG A 95 -8.67 -0.61 -2.65
C ARG A 95 -9.46 -0.38 -3.93
N LEU A 96 -9.43 -1.31 -4.88
CA LEU A 96 -10.19 -1.22 -6.15
C LEU A 96 -11.68 -0.96 -5.90
N LYS A 97 -12.30 -1.65 -4.95
CA LYS A 97 -13.74 -1.47 -4.65
C LYS A 97 -14.07 -0.03 -4.20
N GLY A 98 -13.17 0.60 -3.46
CA GLY A 98 -13.34 1.98 -3.02
C GLY A 98 -13.16 2.99 -4.15
N MET A 99 -12.23 2.76 -5.04
CA MET A 99 -11.90 3.68 -6.15
C MET A 99 -13.04 3.81 -7.17
N TRP A 100 -13.92 2.81 -7.30
CA TRP A 100 -15.01 2.77 -8.27
C TRP A 100 -16.40 3.08 -7.68
N SER A 101 -16.51 3.27 -6.38
CA SER A 101 -17.80 3.49 -5.69
C SER A 101 -18.55 4.76 -6.15
N HIS A 102 -17.88 5.71 -6.79
CA HIS A 102 -18.51 6.90 -7.37
C HIS A 102 -19.26 6.59 -8.67
N LEU A 103 -18.84 5.58 -9.43
CA LEU A 103 -19.51 5.15 -10.66
C LEU A 103 -20.79 4.35 -10.37
N GLU A 104 -20.81 3.59 -9.27
CA GLU A 104 -22.00 2.88 -8.80
C GLU A 104 -23.17 3.81 -8.45
N ARG A 105 -22.89 5.04 -7.98
CA ARG A 105 -23.93 6.03 -7.63
C ARG A 105 -24.53 6.76 -8.83
N GLN A 106 -23.88 6.73 -10.00
CA GLN A 106 -24.41 7.31 -11.25
C GLN A 106 -25.23 6.32 -12.07
N GLY A 107 -25.15 5.02 -11.79
CA GLY A 107 -25.89 3.95 -12.46
C GLY A 107 -27.18 3.62 -11.74
N ALA A 108 -28.23 4.24 -12.16
CA ALA A 108 -29.64 3.86 -12.18
C ALA A 108 -30.13 2.68 -11.30
N GLY A 109 -31.09 2.96 -10.43
CA GLY A 109 -32.28 2.13 -10.16
C GLY A 109 -32.07 0.73 -9.56
N ILE A 110 -32.79 0.48 -8.49
CA ILE A 110 -32.93 -0.78 -7.77
C ILE A 110 -33.04 -1.97 -8.74
N GLY A 111 -31.99 -2.82 -8.78
CA GLY A 111 -32.06 -4.15 -9.44
C GLY A 111 -31.28 -4.32 -10.73
N SER A 112 -30.61 -3.31 -11.25
CA SER A 112 -29.76 -3.42 -12.43
C SER A 112 -28.28 -3.52 -11.99
N ARG A 113 -27.60 -4.60 -12.30
CA ARG A 113 -26.13 -4.66 -12.30
C ARG A 113 -25.66 -3.62 -13.31
N GLY A 114 -25.22 -2.45 -12.83
CA GLY A 114 -24.71 -1.40 -13.68
C GLY A 114 -23.41 -1.82 -14.40
N PRO A 115 -23.06 -1.18 -15.53
CA PRO A 115 -21.80 -1.45 -16.23
C PRO A 115 -20.58 -1.30 -15.33
N GLY A 116 -20.64 -0.49 -14.26
CA GLY A 116 -19.56 -0.33 -13.30
C GLY A 116 -19.25 -1.57 -12.45
N GLU A 117 -20.25 -2.40 -12.08
CA GLU A 117 -19.99 -3.65 -11.34
C GLU A 117 -19.19 -4.65 -12.17
N THR A 118 -19.51 -4.77 -13.46
CA THR A 118 -18.82 -5.67 -14.40
C THR A 118 -17.38 -5.22 -14.67
N GLU A 119 -17.13 -3.92 -14.70
CA GLU A 119 -15.78 -3.36 -14.87
C GLU A 119 -14.91 -3.62 -13.63
N ILE A 120 -15.44 -3.37 -12.43
CA ILE A 120 -14.73 -3.64 -11.15
C ILE A 120 -14.38 -5.13 -11.02
N GLU A 121 -15.32 -6.04 -11.36
CA GLU A 121 -15.08 -7.47 -11.31
C GLU A 121 -14.01 -7.89 -12.32
N THR A 122 -14.01 -7.28 -13.50
CA THR A 122 -13.01 -7.51 -14.55
C THR A 122 -11.63 -7.03 -14.10
N ASP A 123 -11.52 -5.81 -13.58
CA ASP A 123 -10.27 -5.25 -13.08
C ASP A 123 -9.73 -6.07 -11.91
N ARG A 124 -10.61 -6.47 -11.00
CA ARG A 124 -10.24 -7.33 -9.87
C ARG A 124 -9.71 -8.69 -10.33
N ARG A 125 -10.29 -9.27 -11.38
CA ARG A 125 -9.80 -10.50 -11.99
C ARG A 125 -8.42 -10.30 -12.62
N ILE A 126 -8.25 -9.24 -13.42
CA ILE A 126 -6.97 -8.90 -14.05
C ILE A 126 -5.87 -8.75 -12.98
N VAL A 127 -6.14 -8.02 -11.89
CA VAL A 127 -5.19 -7.84 -10.80
C VAL A 127 -4.87 -9.15 -10.09
N LYS A 128 -5.86 -10.03 -9.84
CA LYS A 128 -5.62 -11.36 -9.26
C LYS A 128 -4.79 -12.26 -10.17
N ASP A 129 -5.05 -12.24 -11.48
CA ASP A 129 -4.29 -13.00 -12.45
C ASP A 129 -2.84 -12.51 -12.51
N LYS A 130 -2.64 -11.20 -12.46
CA LYS A 130 -1.31 -10.59 -12.40
C LYS A 130 -0.56 -10.98 -11.13
N ILE A 131 -1.21 -10.95 -9.97
CA ILE A 131 -0.63 -11.43 -8.69
C ILE A 131 -0.20 -12.89 -8.81
N THR A 132 -1.03 -13.74 -9.41
CA THR A 132 -0.72 -15.16 -9.59
C THR A 132 0.48 -15.37 -10.52
N LEU A 133 0.54 -14.62 -11.62
CA LEU A 133 1.66 -14.65 -12.56
C LEU A 133 2.97 -14.20 -11.90
N LEU A 134 2.93 -13.10 -11.16
CA LEU A 134 4.11 -12.57 -10.46
C LEU A 134 4.63 -13.52 -9.38
N ARG A 135 3.73 -14.20 -8.65
CA ARG A 135 4.11 -15.24 -7.69
C ARG A 135 4.84 -16.42 -8.36
N LYS A 136 4.32 -16.88 -9.51
CA LYS A 136 5.00 -17.93 -10.29
C LYS A 136 6.39 -17.48 -10.75
N ARG A 137 6.48 -16.27 -11.28
CA ARG A 137 7.76 -15.70 -11.73
C ARG A 137 8.77 -15.57 -10.60
N LEU A 138 8.34 -15.18 -9.40
CA LEU A 138 9.20 -15.12 -8.23
C LEU A 138 9.73 -16.50 -7.84
N GLN A 139 8.87 -17.53 -7.84
CA GLN A 139 9.28 -18.92 -7.59
C GLN A 139 10.30 -19.44 -8.62
N GLU A 140 10.16 -19.05 -9.89
CA GLU A 140 11.12 -19.41 -10.94
C GLU A 140 12.49 -18.75 -10.71
N ILE A 141 12.49 -17.45 -10.36
CA ILE A 141 13.71 -16.71 -10.01
C ILE A 141 14.41 -17.38 -8.80
N ASP A 142 13.65 -17.75 -7.77
CA ASP A 142 14.19 -18.40 -6.58
C ASP A 142 14.78 -19.77 -6.90
N LYS A 143 14.13 -20.57 -7.75
CA LYS A 143 14.66 -21.86 -8.23
C LYS A 143 15.96 -21.67 -9.00
N GLN A 144 16.01 -20.70 -9.91
CA GLN A 144 17.23 -20.38 -10.67
C GLN A 144 18.36 -19.94 -9.74
N ALA A 145 18.07 -19.06 -8.78
CA ALA A 145 19.04 -18.64 -7.78
C ALA A 145 19.53 -19.79 -6.90
N PHE A 146 18.66 -20.74 -6.56
CA PHE A 146 19.05 -21.94 -5.82
C PHE A 146 19.99 -22.82 -6.65
N THR A 147 19.66 -23.07 -7.91
CA THR A 147 20.52 -23.87 -8.83
C THR A 147 21.89 -23.25 -9.00
N GLN A 148 21.96 -21.91 -9.21
CA GLN A 148 23.23 -21.18 -9.33
C GLN A 148 24.08 -21.21 -8.05
N ARG A 149 23.45 -21.38 -6.88
CA ARG A 149 24.16 -21.48 -5.60
C ARG A 149 24.62 -22.91 -5.28
N LYS A 150 24.06 -23.92 -5.91
CA LYS A 150 24.36 -25.33 -5.64
C LYS A 150 25.84 -25.65 -5.89
N ASP A 151 26.43 -25.08 -6.91
CA ASP A 151 27.83 -25.32 -7.29
C ASP A 151 28.84 -24.60 -6.38
N ARG A 152 28.37 -23.80 -5.40
CA ARG A 152 29.22 -23.09 -4.42
C ARG A 152 29.47 -23.89 -3.14
N GLY A 153 29.21 -25.20 -3.13
CA GLY A 153 29.34 -26.05 -1.95
C GLY A 153 30.75 -26.14 -1.36
N GLU A 154 31.77 -25.85 -2.14
CA GLU A 154 33.19 -25.89 -1.74
C GLU A 154 33.71 -24.59 -1.13
N PHE A 155 32.93 -23.47 -1.22
CA PHE A 155 33.37 -22.16 -0.70
C PHE A 155 32.96 -21.97 0.74
N ILE A 156 33.84 -21.29 1.49
CA ILE A 156 33.57 -20.87 2.86
C ILE A 156 32.37 -19.90 2.86
N ARG A 157 31.32 -20.24 3.61
CA ARG A 157 30.14 -19.40 3.77
C ARG A 157 30.27 -18.55 5.03
N VAL A 158 30.23 -17.23 4.85
CA VAL A 158 30.30 -16.26 5.96
C VAL A 158 28.97 -15.50 6.02
N ALA A 159 28.38 -15.41 7.20
CA ALA A 159 27.19 -14.61 7.45
C ALA A 159 27.55 -13.38 8.32
N LEU A 160 27.20 -12.17 7.84
CA LEU A 160 27.31 -10.94 8.63
C LEU A 160 26.02 -10.71 9.40
N VAL A 161 26.08 -10.78 10.72
CA VAL A 161 24.95 -10.59 11.62
C VAL A 161 25.14 -9.30 12.43
N GLY A 162 24.06 -8.57 12.68
CA GLY A 162 24.07 -7.34 13.46
C GLY A 162 22.80 -6.52 13.23
N TYR A 163 22.59 -5.47 14.03
CA TYR A 163 21.43 -4.57 13.94
C TYR A 163 21.34 -3.87 12.58
N THR A 164 20.18 -3.32 12.27
CA THR A 164 19.97 -2.48 11.08
C THR A 164 20.90 -1.26 11.12
N ASN A 165 21.37 -0.80 9.96
CA ASN A 165 22.20 0.41 9.79
C ASN A 165 23.60 0.39 10.42
N VAL A 166 24.10 -0.74 10.90
CA VAL A 166 25.49 -0.87 11.43
C VAL A 166 26.56 -1.05 10.34
N GLY A 167 26.21 -0.86 9.07
CA GLY A 167 27.19 -0.92 7.99
C GLY A 167 27.47 -2.32 7.41
N LYS A 168 26.62 -3.35 7.68
CA LYS A 168 26.80 -4.71 7.12
C LYS A 168 26.92 -4.71 5.59
N SER A 169 26.03 -4.02 4.92
CA SER A 169 26.03 -3.92 3.46
C SER A 169 27.26 -3.15 2.95
N THR A 170 27.72 -2.14 3.66
CA THR A 170 28.93 -1.39 3.34
C THR A 170 30.17 -2.27 3.39
N ILE A 171 30.30 -3.10 4.45
CA ILE A 171 31.39 -4.06 4.57
C ILE A 171 31.31 -5.12 3.45
N MET A 172 30.12 -5.64 3.16
CA MET A 172 29.93 -6.60 2.06
C MET A 172 30.37 -6.02 0.71
N ASN A 173 29.94 -4.79 0.40
CA ASN A 173 30.31 -4.13 -0.86
C ASN A 173 31.83 -3.87 -0.95
N LEU A 174 32.44 -3.49 0.17
CA LEU A 174 33.89 -3.25 0.24
C LEU A 174 34.69 -4.55 -0.02
N ILE A 175 34.27 -5.67 0.58
CA ILE A 175 34.95 -6.97 0.42
C ILE A 175 34.68 -7.56 -0.96
N SER A 176 33.44 -7.45 -1.47
CA SER A 176 33.06 -8.02 -2.77
C SER A 176 33.50 -7.16 -3.96
N LYS A 177 34.01 -5.95 -3.74
CA LYS A 177 34.30 -4.94 -4.76
C LYS A 177 33.13 -4.71 -5.72
N SER A 178 31.90 -4.87 -5.21
CA SER A 178 30.67 -4.63 -5.96
C SER A 178 30.16 -3.22 -5.64
N GLU A 179 29.82 -2.46 -6.67
CA GLU A 179 29.13 -1.18 -6.56
C GLU A 179 27.65 -1.33 -6.24
#